data_2b6ef376366f222f3201a642715a8033
#
_entry.id   2b6ef376366f222f3201a642715a8033
#
_cell.length_a   1.000
_cell.length_b   1.000
_cell.length_c   1.000
_cell.angle_alpha   90.00
_cell.angle_beta   90.00
_cell.angle_gamma   90.00
#
_symmetry.space_group_name_H-M   'P 1'
#
loop_
_entity.id
_entity.type
_entity.pdbx_description
1 polymer ?
#
loop_
_entity_poly.entity_id
_entity_poly.type
_entity_poly.pdbx_seq_one_letter_code
_entity_poly.pdbx_strand_id
1 'polypeptide(L)'
;MASQIVPTTLTNLEFADIKNSLTDYLKTQPVFAGYDFQGSALSTIVDLLAYNSYYYAFYSNMITSEAFLDSAQRIESLISLTKPLGYTIPSKTAAKAKVIMTGALNNTIPRHSVFFGSDSEGTQYRFYSLEDIPVVDSQTDEFYIYEGKSLIDIEAVDELDVERQRIVFADTDFDLETLEVKVRNPQTNTDEIWKRIDNIGYSNTIGEKIYFVERVETGFMISFGLVNSVGKNVTAGVASIRIRYIKTSGAKGNNISLFSSTLGNVLVNDGFPSFGGKNDPSIDNIKFLAPKWFASQERAVTVNDYKALIMEAGFFADENEFNVYGGEDIVPKRYGRVFVTSQKLSAEVTDLIEFIKQRSVITILPEYVNSIALNVYVSFSFGFNDGVGRTTAQKQVYVNSIKSLFADKYGTTRRYNLYFSADEFITYVNSIYPEIRMSSDSFKLFVE
;
A
#
# COMPACT_ATOMS: atom_id res chain seq x y z
N MET A 1 -10.52 -6.41 -18.86
CA MET A 1 -11.18 -7.73 -18.92
C MET A 1 -10.64 -8.52 -17.75
N ALA A 2 -11.47 -8.79 -16.73
CA ALA A 2 -11.07 -9.65 -15.63
C ALA A 2 -10.85 -11.06 -16.21
N SER A 3 -9.63 -11.56 -16.12
CA SER A 3 -9.31 -12.96 -16.42
C SER A 3 -10.09 -13.80 -15.41
N GLN A 4 -11.09 -14.53 -15.88
CA GLN A 4 -11.70 -15.58 -15.08
C GLN A 4 -10.60 -16.63 -14.82
N ILE A 5 -10.12 -16.67 -13.58
CA ILE A 5 -9.22 -17.73 -13.12
C ILE A 5 -10.07 -18.99 -13.09
N VAL A 6 -9.87 -19.86 -14.08
CA VAL A 6 -10.51 -21.18 -14.08
C VAL A 6 -9.80 -22.01 -13.01
N PRO A 7 -10.51 -22.46 -11.96
CA PRO A 7 -9.89 -23.30 -10.95
C PRO A 7 -9.31 -24.56 -11.62
N THR A 8 -8.12 -24.93 -11.23
CA THR A 8 -7.47 -26.15 -11.72
C THR A 8 -8.25 -27.36 -11.21
N THR A 9 -9.08 -27.95 -12.07
CA THR A 9 -9.82 -29.16 -11.73
C THR A 9 -9.03 -30.39 -12.15
N LEU A 10 -8.65 -31.21 -11.19
CA LEU A 10 -8.01 -32.53 -11.46
C LEU A 10 -9.03 -33.56 -11.92
N THR A 11 -10.25 -33.44 -11.46
CA THR A 11 -11.33 -34.38 -11.77
C THR A 11 -12.60 -33.60 -12.08
N ASN A 12 -13.23 -33.90 -13.20
CA ASN A 12 -14.55 -33.39 -13.58
C ASN A 12 -15.66 -34.42 -13.24
N LEU A 13 -15.50 -35.15 -12.12
CA LEU A 13 -16.45 -36.15 -11.71
C LEU A 13 -17.62 -35.49 -10.99
N GLU A 14 -18.73 -35.37 -11.63
CA GLU A 14 -20.01 -35.01 -11.03
C GLU A 14 -20.63 -36.21 -10.30
N PHE A 15 -21.47 -35.89 -9.30
CA PHE A 15 -22.18 -36.93 -8.54
C PHE A 15 -22.90 -37.96 -9.44
N ALA A 16 -23.57 -37.45 -10.46
CA ALA A 16 -24.30 -38.33 -11.43
C ALA A 16 -23.38 -39.28 -12.18
N ASP A 17 -22.20 -38.80 -12.60
CA ASP A 17 -21.22 -39.62 -13.34
C ASP A 17 -20.63 -40.69 -12.44
N ILE A 18 -20.31 -40.36 -11.20
CA ILE A 18 -19.81 -41.32 -10.23
C ILE A 18 -20.88 -42.39 -9.92
N LYS A 19 -22.13 -41.98 -9.70
CA LYS A 19 -23.25 -42.89 -9.45
C LYS A 19 -23.47 -43.85 -10.64
N ASN A 20 -23.48 -43.31 -11.84
CA ASN A 20 -23.64 -44.12 -13.08
C ASN A 20 -22.49 -45.12 -13.24
N SER A 21 -21.25 -44.67 -13.03
CA SER A 21 -20.08 -45.52 -13.11
C SER A 21 -20.12 -46.66 -12.07
N LEU A 22 -20.51 -46.38 -10.83
CA LEU A 22 -20.66 -47.36 -9.78
C LEU A 22 -21.79 -48.38 -10.13
N THR A 23 -22.90 -47.87 -10.61
CA THR A 23 -24.04 -48.69 -11.00
C THR A 23 -23.70 -49.60 -12.18
N ASP A 24 -23.02 -49.08 -13.20
CA ASP A 24 -22.59 -49.85 -14.35
C ASP A 24 -21.54 -50.92 -13.96
N TYR A 25 -20.59 -50.58 -13.09
CA TYR A 25 -19.67 -51.56 -12.53
C TYR A 25 -20.38 -52.69 -11.82
N LEU A 26 -21.36 -52.38 -10.95
CA LEU A 26 -22.15 -53.39 -10.27
C LEU A 26 -22.94 -54.32 -11.22
N LYS A 27 -23.51 -53.77 -12.31
CA LYS A 27 -24.20 -54.55 -13.35
C LYS A 27 -23.30 -55.53 -14.08
N THR A 28 -21.98 -55.27 -14.16
CA THR A 28 -21.01 -56.21 -14.73
C THR A 28 -20.72 -57.42 -13.83
N GLN A 29 -21.07 -57.34 -12.55
CA GLN A 29 -20.82 -58.44 -11.63
C GLN A 29 -21.88 -59.52 -11.75
N PRO A 30 -21.50 -60.82 -11.85
CA PRO A 30 -22.47 -61.93 -12.02
C PRO A 30 -23.54 -62.00 -10.95
N VAL A 31 -23.24 -61.60 -9.71
CA VAL A 31 -24.15 -61.60 -8.57
C VAL A 31 -25.31 -60.61 -8.75
N PHE A 32 -25.13 -59.55 -9.55
CA PHE A 32 -26.12 -58.51 -9.77
C PHE A 32 -26.70 -58.55 -11.20
N ALA A 33 -26.51 -59.65 -11.93
CA ALA A 33 -27.04 -59.81 -13.26
C ALA A 33 -28.58 -59.79 -13.23
N GLY A 34 -29.17 -58.80 -13.91
CA GLY A 34 -30.64 -58.57 -13.93
C GLY A 34 -31.22 -57.88 -12.67
N TYR A 35 -30.40 -57.39 -11.76
CA TYR A 35 -30.88 -56.65 -10.61
C TYR A 35 -31.32 -55.21 -10.98
N ASP A 36 -32.53 -54.83 -10.52
CA ASP A 36 -33.03 -53.47 -10.67
C ASP A 36 -32.52 -52.61 -9.50
N PHE A 37 -31.67 -51.67 -9.84
CA PHE A 37 -31.09 -50.73 -8.88
C PHE A 37 -32.04 -49.59 -8.52
N GLN A 38 -33.09 -49.35 -9.32
CA GLN A 38 -34.02 -48.26 -9.06
C GLN A 38 -34.97 -48.62 -7.90
N GLY A 39 -34.98 -47.75 -6.88
CA GLY A 39 -35.83 -47.90 -5.70
C GLY A 39 -35.41 -49.00 -4.72
N SER A 40 -34.26 -49.63 -4.91
CA SER A 40 -33.76 -50.68 -4.00
C SER A 40 -32.93 -50.09 -2.87
N ALA A 41 -32.82 -50.81 -1.74
CA ALA A 41 -31.91 -50.42 -0.62
C ALA A 41 -30.45 -50.32 -1.09
N LEU A 42 -30.03 -51.10 -2.09
CA LEU A 42 -28.70 -51.03 -2.69
C LEU A 42 -28.47 -49.71 -3.44
N SER A 43 -29.50 -49.15 -4.04
CA SER A 43 -29.41 -47.80 -4.66
C SER A 43 -29.02 -46.73 -3.67
N THR A 44 -29.55 -46.79 -2.43
CA THR A 44 -29.18 -45.85 -1.35
C THR A 44 -27.73 -45.99 -0.96
N ILE A 45 -27.19 -47.23 -0.94
CA ILE A 45 -25.77 -47.46 -0.63
C ILE A 45 -24.88 -46.93 -1.76
N VAL A 46 -25.29 -47.14 -3.03
CA VAL A 46 -24.58 -46.57 -4.21
C VAL A 46 -24.59 -45.04 -4.16
N ASP A 47 -25.72 -44.45 -3.80
CA ASP A 47 -25.82 -43.01 -3.61
C ASP A 47 -24.90 -42.48 -2.51
N LEU A 48 -24.82 -43.20 -1.36
CA LEU A 48 -23.89 -42.83 -0.28
C LEU A 48 -22.43 -42.92 -0.71
N LEU A 49 -22.05 -44.00 -1.44
CA LEU A 49 -20.70 -44.16 -1.95
C LEU A 49 -20.37 -43.09 -3.02
N ALA A 50 -21.31 -42.82 -3.92
CA ALA A 50 -21.14 -41.74 -4.92
C ALA A 50 -20.97 -40.38 -4.26
N TYR A 51 -21.79 -40.09 -3.25
CA TYR A 51 -21.69 -38.85 -2.48
C TYR A 51 -20.33 -38.70 -1.77
N ASN A 52 -19.86 -39.78 -1.13
CA ASN A 52 -18.56 -39.79 -0.48
C ASN A 52 -17.42 -39.56 -1.51
N SER A 53 -17.46 -40.27 -2.63
CA SER A 53 -16.48 -40.11 -3.70
C SER A 53 -16.50 -38.72 -4.33
N TYR A 54 -17.67 -38.11 -4.47
CA TYR A 54 -17.83 -36.73 -4.91
C TYR A 54 -17.15 -35.75 -3.96
N TYR A 55 -17.35 -35.91 -2.64
CA TYR A 55 -16.65 -35.09 -1.64
C TYR A 55 -15.13 -35.23 -1.70
N TYR A 56 -14.62 -36.45 -1.87
CA TYR A 56 -13.18 -36.66 -2.04
C TYR A 56 -12.64 -35.97 -3.29
N ALA A 57 -13.37 -36.03 -4.40
CA ALA A 57 -12.99 -35.32 -5.63
C ALA A 57 -12.99 -33.81 -5.41
N PHE A 58 -14.04 -33.28 -4.76
CA PHE A 58 -14.14 -31.86 -4.41
C PHE A 58 -12.97 -31.39 -3.53
N TYR A 59 -12.68 -32.09 -2.45
CA TYR A 59 -11.54 -31.75 -1.57
C TYR A 59 -10.21 -31.86 -2.29
N SER A 60 -10.04 -32.87 -3.16
CA SER A 60 -8.82 -33.03 -3.95
C SER A 60 -8.61 -31.83 -4.89
N ASN A 61 -9.65 -31.40 -5.57
CA ASN A 61 -9.60 -30.22 -6.44
C ASN A 61 -9.32 -28.93 -5.64
N MET A 62 -9.96 -28.78 -4.47
CA MET A 62 -9.72 -27.64 -3.59
C MET A 62 -8.27 -27.58 -3.11
N ILE A 63 -7.71 -28.70 -2.62
CA ILE A 63 -6.32 -28.78 -2.19
C ILE A 63 -5.36 -28.46 -3.34
N THR A 64 -5.65 -28.98 -4.52
CA THR A 64 -4.83 -28.72 -5.71
C THR A 64 -4.89 -27.24 -6.12
N SER A 65 -6.07 -26.63 -6.09
CA SER A 65 -6.21 -25.21 -6.38
C SER A 65 -5.42 -24.34 -5.39
N GLU A 66 -5.37 -24.73 -4.13
CA GLU A 66 -4.62 -24.01 -3.09
C GLU A 66 -3.08 -24.22 -3.17
N ALA A 67 -2.62 -25.20 -3.95
CA ALA A 67 -1.18 -25.49 -4.12
C ALA A 67 -0.48 -24.54 -5.12
N PHE A 68 -1.22 -23.80 -5.94
CA PHE A 68 -0.66 -22.91 -6.95
C PHE A 68 -1.05 -21.46 -6.70
N LEU A 69 -0.10 -20.54 -6.89
CA LEU A 69 -0.28 -19.11 -6.63
C LEU A 69 -1.46 -18.52 -7.42
N ASP A 70 -1.62 -18.92 -8.70
CA ASP A 70 -2.65 -18.37 -9.58
C ASP A 70 -4.07 -18.79 -9.19
N SER A 71 -4.23 -20.00 -8.63
CA SER A 71 -5.54 -20.56 -8.28
C SER A 71 -5.88 -20.47 -6.80
N ALA A 72 -4.91 -20.27 -5.91
CA ALA A 72 -5.14 -20.16 -4.47
C ALA A 72 -6.11 -19.02 -4.12
N GLN A 73 -7.05 -19.27 -3.23
CA GLN A 73 -8.05 -18.30 -2.79
C GLN A 73 -7.95 -17.97 -1.30
N ARG A 74 -7.24 -18.81 -0.53
CA ARG A 74 -7.06 -18.60 0.90
C ARG A 74 -5.79 -17.80 1.16
N ILE A 75 -5.89 -16.85 2.10
CA ILE A 75 -4.75 -15.99 2.43
C ILE A 75 -3.57 -16.81 3.03
N GLU A 76 -3.86 -17.87 3.75
CA GLU A 76 -2.83 -18.75 4.36
C GLU A 76 -2.02 -19.46 3.28
N SER A 77 -2.69 -19.96 2.24
CA SER A 77 -2.04 -20.58 1.08
C SER A 77 -1.15 -19.57 0.36
N LEU A 78 -1.64 -18.34 0.16
CA LEU A 78 -0.88 -17.27 -0.45
C LEU A 78 0.34 -16.87 0.38
N ILE A 79 0.21 -16.73 1.72
CA ILE A 79 1.35 -16.47 2.61
C ILE A 79 2.43 -17.56 2.44
N SER A 80 2.02 -18.83 2.41
CA SER A 80 2.94 -19.94 2.25
C SER A 80 3.61 -19.99 0.88
N LEU A 81 2.87 -19.65 -0.20
CA LEU A 81 3.36 -19.67 -1.57
C LEU A 81 4.23 -18.46 -1.92
N THR A 82 3.99 -17.29 -1.30
CA THR A 82 4.78 -16.08 -1.54
C THR A 82 6.06 -16.02 -0.73
N LYS A 83 6.12 -16.72 0.42
CA LYS A 83 7.30 -16.75 1.28
C LYS A 83 8.58 -17.23 0.56
N PRO A 84 8.58 -18.33 -0.23
CA PRO A 84 9.76 -18.74 -1.02
C PRO A 84 10.16 -17.73 -2.10
N LEU A 85 9.22 -16.87 -2.55
CA LEU A 85 9.49 -15.79 -3.51
C LEU A 85 10.12 -14.56 -2.85
N GLY A 86 10.26 -14.54 -1.52
CA GLY A 86 10.73 -13.38 -0.75
C GLY A 86 9.71 -12.26 -0.64
N TYR A 87 8.47 -12.46 -1.10
CA TYR A 87 7.41 -11.46 -1.01
C TYR A 87 6.69 -11.57 0.32
N THR A 88 6.88 -10.58 1.17
CA THR A 88 6.11 -10.44 2.42
C THR A 88 4.84 -9.65 2.13
N ILE A 89 3.68 -10.25 2.38
CA ILE A 89 2.40 -9.57 2.18
C ILE A 89 2.31 -8.40 3.15
N PRO A 90 2.20 -7.15 2.66
CA PRO A 90 2.20 -5.97 3.51
C PRO A 90 0.96 -5.92 4.41
N SER A 91 1.09 -5.22 5.53
CA SER A 91 -0.02 -4.84 6.40
C SER A 91 -0.74 -3.62 5.84
N LYS A 92 -1.84 -3.24 6.49
CA LYS A 92 -2.41 -1.91 6.32
C LYS A 92 -1.36 -0.86 6.68
N THR A 93 -1.33 0.24 5.93
CA THR A 93 -0.45 1.37 6.21
C THR A 93 -1.28 2.55 6.66
N ALA A 94 -0.86 3.21 7.71
CA ALA A 94 -1.49 4.42 8.23
C ALA A 94 -1.29 5.58 7.25
N ALA A 95 -2.32 6.40 7.11
CA ALA A 95 -2.17 7.68 6.44
C ALA A 95 -1.29 8.59 7.30
N LYS A 96 -0.39 9.32 6.67
CA LYS A 96 0.48 10.29 7.35
C LYS A 96 0.18 11.70 6.88
N ALA A 97 0.30 12.66 7.78
CA ALA A 97 0.21 14.06 7.44
C ALA A 97 1.46 14.79 7.96
N LYS A 98 1.96 15.70 7.16
CA LYS A 98 3.08 16.55 7.51
C LYS A 98 2.55 17.86 8.09
N VAL A 99 2.91 18.17 9.30
CA VAL A 99 2.36 19.32 10.02
C VAL A 99 3.44 20.14 10.70
N ILE A 100 3.12 21.42 10.90
CA ILE A 100 3.86 22.33 11.75
C ILE A 100 2.93 22.72 12.88
N MET A 101 3.41 22.79 14.10
CA MET A 101 2.65 23.29 15.23
C MET A 101 3.18 24.65 15.67
N THR A 102 2.27 25.59 15.89
CA THR A 102 2.57 26.91 16.45
C THR A 102 1.83 27.11 17.77
N GLY A 103 2.39 27.95 18.65
CA GLY A 103 1.79 28.21 19.97
C GLY A 103 1.83 26.98 20.89
N ALA A 104 2.83 26.12 20.72
CA ALA A 104 3.01 24.96 21.58
C ALA A 104 3.31 25.39 23.03
N LEU A 105 2.64 24.72 23.96
CA LEU A 105 2.70 25.05 25.40
C LEU A 105 3.93 24.46 26.12
N ASN A 106 4.53 23.44 25.55
CA ASN A 106 5.67 22.71 26.12
C ASN A 106 6.91 22.86 25.24
N ASN A 107 8.08 22.69 25.83
CA ASN A 107 9.37 22.71 25.11
C ASN A 107 9.59 21.45 24.25
N THR A 108 8.80 20.41 24.45
CA THR A 108 8.84 19.16 23.68
C THR A 108 7.44 18.59 23.62
N ILE A 109 7.01 18.16 22.44
CA ILE A 109 5.78 17.39 22.27
C ILE A 109 6.16 15.91 22.43
N PRO A 110 5.61 15.23 23.44
CA PRO A 110 5.97 13.84 23.69
C PRO A 110 5.55 12.92 22.54
N ARG A 111 6.32 11.89 22.33
CA ARG A 111 5.96 10.76 21.47
C ARG A 111 4.57 10.23 21.82
N HIS A 112 3.81 9.82 20.82
CA HIS A 112 2.41 9.37 20.93
C HIS A 112 1.41 10.45 21.37
N SER A 113 1.75 11.71 21.22
CA SER A 113 0.78 12.80 21.37
C SER A 113 -0.34 12.67 20.35
N VAL A 114 -1.57 13.01 20.77
CA VAL A 114 -2.77 12.85 19.96
C VAL A 114 -3.11 14.15 19.25
N PHE A 115 -3.39 14.01 17.97
CA PHE A 115 -3.91 15.06 17.10
C PHE A 115 -5.25 14.61 16.54
N PHE A 116 -6.11 15.53 16.17
CA PHE A 116 -7.41 15.25 15.60
C PHE A 116 -7.47 15.83 14.19
N GLY A 117 -7.83 15.00 13.22
CA GLY A 117 -8.07 15.41 11.84
C GLY A 117 -9.56 15.34 11.53
N SER A 118 -10.06 16.20 10.65
CA SER A 118 -11.43 16.16 10.15
C SER A 118 -11.43 16.10 8.63
N ASP A 119 -12.26 15.21 8.07
CA ASP A 119 -12.51 15.19 6.64
C ASP A 119 -13.56 16.27 6.24
N SER A 120 -13.84 16.38 4.95
CA SER A 120 -14.82 17.31 4.40
C SER A 120 -16.27 17.01 4.83
N GLU A 121 -16.54 15.79 5.32
CA GLU A 121 -17.85 15.35 5.80
C GLU A 121 -18.00 15.55 7.32
N GLY A 122 -16.95 16.01 8.01
CA GLY A 122 -16.93 16.23 9.45
C GLY A 122 -16.62 14.99 10.28
N THR A 123 -16.18 13.89 9.65
CA THR A 123 -15.73 12.69 10.35
C THR A 123 -14.39 12.96 11.02
N GLN A 124 -14.26 12.62 12.29
CA GLN A 124 -13.01 12.83 13.03
C GLN A 124 -12.14 11.58 13.01
N TYR A 125 -10.86 11.81 12.76
CA TYR A 125 -9.79 10.82 12.80
C TYR A 125 -8.77 11.23 13.85
N ARG A 126 -8.13 10.23 14.47
CA ARG A 126 -7.02 10.45 15.38
C ARG A 126 -5.71 10.25 14.65
N PHE A 127 -4.73 11.07 15.03
CA PHE A 127 -3.36 10.94 14.53
C PHE A 127 -2.41 10.95 15.73
N TYR A 128 -1.27 10.30 15.59
CA TYR A 128 -0.27 10.15 16.63
C TYR A 128 1.12 10.55 16.13
N SER A 129 1.90 11.23 16.95
CA SER A 129 3.34 11.41 16.70
C SER A 129 4.09 10.14 17.05
N LEU A 130 5.10 9.75 16.26
CA LEU A 130 5.95 8.59 16.56
C LEU A 130 7.28 8.96 17.21
N GLU A 131 7.59 10.25 17.32
CA GLU A 131 8.83 10.79 17.87
C GLU A 131 8.56 11.89 18.90
N ASP A 132 9.55 12.16 19.73
CA ASP A 132 9.56 13.35 20.58
C ASP A 132 9.96 14.56 19.74
N ILE A 133 9.11 15.59 19.66
CA ILE A 133 9.28 16.71 18.74
C ILE A 133 9.74 17.92 19.55
N PRO A 134 10.95 18.44 19.29
CA PRO A 134 11.45 19.63 19.95
C PRO A 134 10.65 20.88 19.55
N VAL A 135 10.42 21.77 20.49
CA VAL A 135 9.74 23.04 20.28
C VAL A 135 10.73 24.17 20.54
N VAL A 136 10.90 25.04 19.55
CA VAL A 136 11.75 26.24 19.65
C VAL A 136 10.87 27.46 19.41
N ASP A 137 10.95 28.43 20.30
CA ASP A 137 10.15 29.68 20.22
C ASP A 137 8.63 29.45 20.05
N SER A 138 8.10 28.45 20.77
CA SER A 138 6.69 28.02 20.67
C SER A 138 6.29 27.48 19.31
N GLN A 139 7.23 27.09 18.47
CA GLN A 139 6.99 26.49 17.15
C GLN A 139 7.81 25.23 17.01
N THR A 140 7.29 24.27 16.24
CA THR A 140 8.02 23.06 15.85
C THR A 140 8.56 23.21 14.44
N ASP A 141 9.60 22.44 14.13
CA ASP A 141 9.91 22.09 12.76
C ASP A 141 8.78 21.22 12.16
N GLU A 142 8.87 20.90 10.89
CA GLU A 142 7.96 19.99 10.24
C GLU A 142 8.13 18.56 10.78
N PHE A 143 7.00 17.92 11.09
CA PHE A 143 7.00 16.52 11.53
C PHE A 143 5.80 15.77 10.98
N TYR A 144 5.89 14.43 11.03
CA TYR A 144 4.81 13.56 10.60
C TYR A 144 3.94 13.11 11.76
N ILE A 145 2.63 13.08 11.49
CA ILE A 145 1.63 12.44 12.34
C ILE A 145 0.96 11.33 11.54
N TYR A 146 0.62 10.23 12.22
CA TYR A 146 0.13 8.99 11.61
C TYR A 146 -1.29 8.70 12.07
N GLU A 147 -2.18 8.42 11.12
CA GLU A 147 -3.58 8.10 11.43
C GLU A 147 -3.68 6.80 12.20
N GLY A 148 -4.57 6.77 13.17
CA GLY A 148 -4.86 5.56 13.90
C GLY A 148 -6.11 5.60 14.74
N LYS A 149 -6.85 4.50 14.71
CA LYS A 149 -8.02 4.30 15.58
C LYS A 149 -7.62 4.26 17.05
N SER A 150 -6.50 3.61 17.34
CA SER A 150 -5.95 3.47 18.69
C SER A 150 -4.47 3.13 18.65
N LEU A 151 -3.74 3.63 19.65
CA LEU A 151 -2.40 3.16 19.97
C LEU A 151 -2.53 1.91 20.85
N ILE A 152 -1.89 0.84 20.48
CA ILE A 152 -1.81 -0.41 21.25
C ILE A 152 -0.46 -0.44 21.96
N ASP A 153 -0.48 -0.76 23.24
CA ASP A 153 0.72 -0.93 24.08
C ASP A 153 0.51 -2.22 24.87
N ILE A 154 1.22 -3.27 24.50
CA ILE A 154 1.09 -4.60 25.06
C ILE A 154 2.39 -4.98 25.76
N GLU A 155 2.30 -5.47 26.97
CA GLU A 155 3.40 -6.13 27.66
C GLU A 155 3.26 -7.64 27.49
N ALA A 156 4.08 -8.21 26.62
CA ALA A 156 4.03 -9.62 26.22
C ALA A 156 5.11 -10.42 26.99
N VAL A 157 4.85 -10.72 28.25
CA VAL A 157 5.78 -11.49 29.10
C VAL A 157 5.55 -12.99 28.94
N ASP A 158 4.28 -13.40 28.95
CA ASP A 158 3.87 -14.80 28.95
C ASP A 158 3.61 -15.36 27.53
N GLU A 159 3.63 -14.51 26.52
CA GLU A 159 3.29 -14.87 25.13
C GLU A 159 4.50 -15.31 24.31
N LEU A 160 5.72 -15.18 24.86
CA LEU A 160 6.94 -15.58 24.18
C LEU A 160 7.08 -17.11 24.18
N ASP A 161 7.03 -17.73 23.00
CA ASP A 161 7.52 -19.10 22.80
C ASP A 161 9.06 -19.08 22.91
N VAL A 162 9.55 -19.47 24.09
CA VAL A 162 10.99 -19.38 24.43
C VAL A 162 11.85 -20.30 23.57
N GLU A 163 11.33 -21.44 23.15
CA GLU A 163 12.07 -22.41 22.32
C GLU A 163 12.25 -21.89 20.90
N ARG A 164 11.21 -21.21 20.36
CA ARG A 164 11.19 -20.72 19.00
C ARG A 164 11.47 -19.21 18.90
N GLN A 165 11.60 -18.55 20.04
CA GLN A 165 11.88 -17.10 20.12
C GLN A 165 10.88 -16.25 19.31
N ARG A 166 9.57 -16.52 19.49
CA ARG A 166 8.53 -15.87 18.71
C ARG A 166 7.30 -15.51 19.55
N ILE A 167 6.63 -14.43 19.13
CA ILE A 167 5.35 -13.99 19.68
C ILE A 167 4.38 -13.86 18.50
N VAL A 168 3.18 -14.40 18.65
CA VAL A 168 2.10 -14.25 17.67
C VAL A 168 1.01 -13.37 18.27
N PHE A 169 0.60 -12.36 17.57
CA PHE A 169 -0.52 -11.51 17.96
C PHE A 169 -1.57 -11.42 16.86
N ALA A 170 -2.83 -11.58 17.27
CA ALA A 170 -3.97 -11.64 16.38
C ALA A 170 -4.52 -10.23 16.13
N ASP A 171 -3.88 -9.49 15.23
CA ASP A 171 -4.33 -8.18 14.79
C ASP A 171 -4.00 -7.97 13.31
N THR A 172 -5.00 -7.70 12.50
CA THR A 172 -4.87 -7.45 11.06
C THR A 172 -4.91 -5.97 10.71
N ASP A 173 -5.36 -5.11 11.63
CA ASP A 173 -5.51 -3.66 11.41
C ASP A 173 -4.25 -2.86 11.80
N PHE A 174 -3.11 -3.52 11.98
CA PHE A 174 -1.92 -2.87 12.44
C PHE A 174 -1.04 -2.35 11.30
N ASP A 175 -0.36 -1.27 11.56
CA ASP A 175 0.63 -0.70 10.65
C ASP A 175 2.03 -1.12 11.08
N LEU A 176 2.71 -1.87 10.21
CA LEU A 176 4.06 -2.39 10.43
C LEU A 176 5.11 -1.28 10.58
N GLU A 177 4.93 -0.14 9.93
CA GLU A 177 5.86 1.00 10.01
C GLU A 177 5.80 1.69 11.38
N THR A 178 4.70 1.55 12.11
CA THR A 178 4.52 2.13 13.45
C THR A 178 4.94 1.19 14.58
N LEU A 179 5.36 -0.04 14.22
CA LEU A 179 5.71 -1.06 15.20
C LEU A 179 7.00 -0.72 15.94
N GLU A 180 6.91 -0.66 17.24
CA GLU A 180 8.04 -0.52 18.16
C GLU A 180 8.11 -1.71 19.10
N VAL A 181 9.26 -2.34 19.17
CA VAL A 181 9.54 -3.45 20.10
C VAL A 181 10.64 -3.02 21.07
N LYS A 182 10.31 -3.05 22.36
CA LYS A 182 11.26 -2.82 23.46
C LYS A 182 11.39 -4.08 24.29
N VAL A 183 12.61 -4.45 24.59
CA VAL A 183 12.90 -5.57 25.48
C VAL A 183 13.65 -5.03 26.71
N ARG A 184 13.15 -5.35 27.90
CA ARG A 184 13.81 -4.95 29.13
C ARG A 184 15.10 -5.74 29.32
N ASN A 185 16.20 -5.03 29.51
CA ASN A 185 17.46 -5.65 29.86
C ASN A 185 17.44 -6.05 31.34
N PRO A 186 17.61 -7.35 31.66
CA PRO A 186 17.54 -7.82 33.05
C PRO A 186 18.66 -7.31 33.94
N GLN A 187 19.79 -6.93 33.37
CA GLN A 187 20.98 -6.50 34.11
C GLN A 187 20.92 -5.02 34.48
N THR A 188 20.42 -4.19 33.57
CA THR A 188 20.34 -2.73 33.74
C THR A 188 18.93 -2.26 34.14
N ASN A 189 17.93 -3.12 34.05
CA ASN A 189 16.51 -2.83 34.25
C ASN A 189 16.01 -1.66 33.40
N THR A 190 16.58 -1.48 32.18
CA THR A 190 16.22 -0.45 31.23
C THR A 190 15.58 -1.10 30.01
N ASP A 191 14.60 -0.40 29.43
CA ASP A 191 13.95 -0.83 28.19
C ASP A 191 14.84 -0.47 26.98
N GLU A 192 15.23 -1.46 26.23
CA GLU A 192 16.08 -1.33 25.05
C GLU A 192 15.24 -1.48 23.79
N ILE A 193 15.34 -0.52 22.85
CA ILE A 193 14.67 -0.57 21.56
C ILE A 193 15.39 -1.60 20.67
N TRP A 194 14.63 -2.52 20.10
CA TRP A 194 15.12 -3.48 19.12
C TRP A 194 14.76 -3.01 17.71
N LYS A 195 15.63 -3.32 16.74
CA LYS A 195 15.48 -2.87 15.36
C LYS A 195 14.81 -3.94 14.51
N ARG A 196 13.80 -3.56 13.73
CA ARG A 196 13.21 -4.43 12.70
C ARG A 196 14.20 -4.62 11.55
N ILE A 197 14.28 -5.84 11.06
CA ILE A 197 15.00 -6.19 9.83
C ILE A 197 14.08 -7.02 8.96
N ASP A 198 13.93 -6.63 7.70
CA ASP A 198 13.06 -7.30 6.75
C ASP A 198 13.83 -8.41 5.98
N ASN A 199 15.14 -8.29 5.88
CA ASN A 199 15.99 -9.28 5.19
C ASN A 199 17.22 -9.66 6.02
N ILE A 200 17.40 -10.97 6.24
CA ILE A 200 18.53 -11.55 7.00
C ILE A 200 19.89 -11.21 6.34
N GLY A 201 19.92 -11.01 5.02
CA GLY A 201 21.16 -10.69 4.30
C GLY A 201 21.83 -9.37 4.71
N TYR A 202 21.12 -8.50 5.39
CA TYR A 202 21.65 -7.20 5.85
C TYR A 202 22.25 -7.24 7.27
N SER A 203 22.05 -8.31 8.02
CA SER A 203 22.62 -8.46 9.36
C SER A 203 23.45 -9.72 9.44
N ASN A 204 24.76 -9.56 9.50
CA ASN A 204 25.70 -10.66 9.71
C ASN A 204 26.18 -10.78 11.16
N THR A 205 25.57 -10.03 12.10
CA THR A 205 26.12 -9.88 13.44
C THR A 205 25.35 -10.72 14.43
N ILE A 206 26.04 -11.70 15.04
CA ILE A 206 25.54 -12.46 16.18
C ILE A 206 25.42 -11.50 17.37
N GLY A 207 24.26 -11.49 18.03
CA GLY A 207 24.06 -10.71 19.26
C GLY A 207 23.48 -9.31 19.05
N GLU A 208 23.15 -8.89 17.81
CA GLU A 208 22.42 -7.65 17.55
C GLU A 208 20.97 -7.72 18.09
N LYS A 209 20.48 -6.59 18.56
CA LYS A 209 19.11 -6.43 19.08
C LYS A 209 18.15 -6.20 17.90
N ILE A 210 17.81 -7.28 17.23
CA ILE A 210 16.98 -7.26 16.02
C ILE A 210 15.78 -8.20 16.15
N TYR A 211 14.73 -7.91 15.42
CA TYR A 211 13.57 -8.77 15.27
C TYR A 211 13.07 -8.78 13.83
N PHE A 212 12.37 -9.85 13.49
CA PHE A 212 11.71 -10.04 12.20
C PHE A 212 10.21 -10.06 12.39
N VAL A 213 9.47 -9.61 11.40
CA VAL A 213 8.00 -9.66 11.41
C VAL A 213 7.53 -10.42 10.19
N GLU A 214 6.68 -11.40 10.43
CA GLU A 214 6.04 -12.20 9.39
C GLU A 214 4.53 -12.13 9.53
N ARG A 215 3.82 -12.05 8.41
CA ARG A 215 2.36 -12.19 8.42
C ARG A 215 1.99 -13.66 8.63
N VAL A 216 0.99 -13.88 9.48
CA VAL A 216 0.36 -15.17 9.72
C VAL A 216 -1.15 -15.05 9.46
N GLU A 217 -1.87 -16.16 9.43
CA GLU A 217 -3.30 -16.21 9.16
C GLU A 217 -4.12 -15.21 9.97
N THR A 218 -3.90 -15.18 11.27
CA THR A 218 -4.70 -14.40 12.22
C THR A 218 -4.14 -13.02 12.51
N GLY A 219 -2.93 -12.70 12.01
CA GLY A 219 -2.26 -11.44 12.34
C GLY A 219 -0.79 -11.46 11.96
N PHE A 220 0.08 -11.23 12.94
CA PHE A 220 1.52 -11.14 12.73
C PHE A 220 2.30 -11.90 13.78
N MET A 221 3.48 -12.36 13.38
CA MET A 221 4.44 -13.03 14.24
C MET A 221 5.73 -12.23 14.30
N ILE A 222 6.16 -11.89 15.51
CA ILE A 222 7.49 -11.31 15.76
C ILE A 222 8.42 -12.47 16.13
N SER A 223 9.56 -12.54 15.45
CA SER A 223 10.60 -13.53 15.72
C SER A 223 11.89 -12.83 16.12
N PHE A 224 12.51 -13.29 17.19
CA PHE A 224 13.80 -12.80 17.67
C PHE A 224 14.95 -13.71 17.19
N GLY A 225 16.19 -13.29 17.43
CA GLY A 225 17.35 -14.10 17.10
C GLY A 225 17.41 -15.41 17.88
N LEU A 226 18.02 -16.43 17.29
CA LEU A 226 18.30 -17.70 17.94
C LEU A 226 19.74 -17.76 18.44
N VAL A 227 19.99 -18.57 19.45
CA VAL A 227 21.34 -18.77 20.00
C VAL A 227 22.31 -19.24 18.91
N ASN A 228 23.46 -18.56 18.81
CA ASN A 228 24.48 -18.81 17.79
C ASN A 228 24.02 -18.62 16.32
N SER A 229 22.96 -17.87 16.12
CA SER A 229 22.44 -17.47 14.82
C SER A 229 22.40 -15.95 14.69
N VAL A 230 21.70 -15.44 13.68
CA VAL A 230 21.53 -14.01 13.48
C VAL A 230 20.69 -13.41 14.60
N GLY A 231 21.13 -12.28 15.13
CA GLY A 231 20.46 -11.54 16.20
C GLY A 231 20.71 -12.07 17.60
N LYS A 232 20.05 -11.47 18.57
CA LYS A 232 20.11 -11.81 19.99
C LYS A 232 18.81 -12.52 20.38
N ASN A 233 18.91 -13.58 21.17
CA ASN A 233 17.72 -14.20 21.76
C ASN A 233 17.24 -13.44 22.98
N VAL A 234 15.96 -13.52 23.26
CA VAL A 234 15.33 -12.99 24.48
C VAL A 234 15.36 -14.09 25.54
N THR A 235 16.00 -13.80 26.68
CA THR A 235 16.16 -14.79 27.75
C THR A 235 14.88 -14.92 28.55
N ALA A 236 14.41 -16.14 28.73
CA ALA A 236 13.23 -16.44 29.52
C ALA A 236 13.32 -15.94 30.98
N GLY A 237 12.19 -15.54 31.51
CA GLY A 237 12.03 -15.22 32.94
C GLY A 237 12.50 -13.85 33.39
N VAL A 238 12.99 -13.02 32.47
CA VAL A 238 13.59 -11.73 32.80
C VAL A 238 13.07 -10.58 31.94
N ALA A 239 12.55 -10.88 30.78
CA ALA A 239 12.26 -9.84 29.81
C ALA A 239 10.78 -9.48 29.80
N SER A 240 10.44 -8.29 30.25
CA SER A 240 9.25 -7.63 29.78
C SER A 240 9.50 -7.22 28.32
N ILE A 241 8.71 -7.76 27.41
CA ILE A 241 8.69 -7.37 26.00
C ILE A 241 7.53 -6.43 25.84
N ARG A 242 7.80 -5.20 25.46
CA ARG A 242 6.76 -4.20 25.19
C ARG A 242 6.64 -3.99 23.71
N ILE A 243 5.43 -4.21 23.19
CA ILE A 243 5.09 -4.06 21.78
C ILE A 243 4.11 -2.90 21.66
N ARG A 244 4.47 -1.90 20.86
CA ARG A 244 3.63 -0.75 20.56
C ARG A 244 3.40 -0.65 19.07
N TYR A 245 2.17 -0.37 18.67
CA TYR A 245 1.80 -0.11 17.29
C TYR A 245 0.49 0.65 17.19
N ILE A 246 0.22 1.22 16.03
CA ILE A 246 -1.02 1.92 15.73
C ILE A 246 -1.96 1.00 14.97
N LYS A 247 -3.23 0.91 15.41
CA LYS A 247 -4.31 0.33 14.61
C LYS A 247 -4.84 1.38 13.65
N THR A 248 -4.68 1.15 12.36
CA THR A 248 -5.05 2.11 11.32
C THR A 248 -6.36 1.78 10.63
N SER A 249 -7.01 2.83 10.09
CA SER A 249 -8.13 2.71 9.16
C SER A 249 -7.68 2.49 7.71
N GLY A 250 -6.36 2.53 7.45
CA GLY A 250 -5.79 2.40 6.12
C GLY A 250 -6.11 3.59 5.23
N ALA A 251 -6.57 3.33 4.01
CA ALA A 251 -6.85 4.37 3.02
C ALA A 251 -7.92 5.41 3.45
N LYS A 252 -8.74 5.10 4.46
CA LYS A 252 -9.75 6.06 4.96
C LYS A 252 -9.15 7.28 5.65
N GLY A 253 -7.92 7.15 6.14
CA GLY A 253 -7.20 8.27 6.75
C GLY A 253 -6.60 9.26 5.75
N ASN A 254 -6.71 9.02 4.44
CA ASN A 254 -6.20 9.93 3.41
C ASN A 254 -7.12 11.14 3.19
N ASN A 255 -6.55 12.19 2.56
CA ASN A 255 -7.25 13.41 2.15
C ASN A 255 -7.80 14.27 3.31
N ILE A 256 -7.24 14.14 4.51
CA ILE A 256 -7.57 14.98 5.65
C ILE A 256 -6.65 16.19 5.67
N SER A 257 -7.24 17.39 5.66
CA SER A 257 -6.49 18.65 5.56
C SER A 257 -6.61 19.55 6.80
N LEU A 258 -7.59 19.30 7.67
CA LEU A 258 -7.82 20.11 8.87
C LEU A 258 -7.37 19.33 10.09
N PHE A 259 -6.39 19.88 10.82
CA PHE A 259 -5.85 19.28 12.03
C PHE A 259 -5.97 20.20 13.23
N SER A 260 -6.20 19.62 14.40
CA SER A 260 -6.26 20.30 15.67
C SER A 260 -5.53 19.51 16.77
N SER A 261 -5.06 20.19 17.80
CA SER A 261 -4.44 19.57 18.96
C SER A 261 -4.75 20.39 20.22
N THR A 262 -4.76 19.73 21.35
CA THR A 262 -4.83 20.41 22.67
C THR A 262 -3.50 21.01 23.12
N LEU A 263 -2.41 20.68 22.42
CA LEU A 263 -1.05 21.10 22.76
C LEU A 263 -0.62 22.41 22.08
N GLY A 264 -1.40 22.90 21.10
CA GLY A 264 -1.13 24.10 20.33
C GLY A 264 -1.94 24.15 19.03
N ASN A 265 -1.70 25.15 18.21
CA ASN A 265 -2.33 25.24 16.89
C ASN A 265 -1.56 24.36 15.90
N VAL A 266 -2.27 23.56 15.13
CA VAL A 266 -1.69 22.70 14.10
C VAL A 266 -1.93 23.33 12.74
N LEU A 267 -0.86 23.46 11.96
CA LEU A 267 -0.90 23.96 10.60
C LEU A 267 -0.42 22.84 9.67
N VAL A 268 -1.17 22.57 8.64
CA VAL A 268 -0.71 21.66 7.57
C VAL A 268 0.32 22.38 6.73
N ASN A 269 1.45 21.74 6.48
CA ASN A 269 2.49 22.31 5.63
C ASN A 269 2.04 22.28 4.15
N ASP A 270 2.20 23.41 3.45
CA ASP A 270 1.93 23.60 2.02
C ASP A 270 0.52 23.18 1.54
N GLY A 271 -0.44 22.99 2.46
CA GLY A 271 -1.82 22.62 2.10
C GLY A 271 -1.98 21.18 1.59
N PHE A 272 -0.98 20.32 1.74
CA PHE A 272 -1.09 18.91 1.37
C PHE A 272 -1.91 18.15 2.42
N PRO A 273 -2.98 17.44 2.01
CA PRO A 273 -3.75 16.60 2.92
C PRO A 273 -2.96 15.36 3.33
N SER A 274 -3.48 14.63 4.32
CA SER A 274 -2.93 13.34 4.71
C SER A 274 -2.91 12.35 3.54
N PHE A 275 -1.88 11.50 3.46
CA PHE A 275 -1.62 10.60 2.35
C PHE A 275 -0.93 9.30 2.79
N GLY A 276 -0.76 8.37 1.86
CA GLY A 276 0.02 7.15 2.07
C GLY A 276 -0.72 6.02 2.77
N GLY A 277 -1.96 6.27 3.24
CA GLY A 277 -2.77 5.21 3.84
C GLY A 277 -3.19 4.16 2.79
N LYS A 278 -2.95 2.88 3.10
CA LYS A 278 -3.27 1.75 2.22
C LYS A 278 -4.03 0.68 3.00
N ASN A 279 -4.97 0.03 2.34
CA ASN A 279 -5.65 -1.14 2.87
C ASN A 279 -4.82 -2.41 2.62
N ASP A 280 -5.21 -3.49 3.28
CA ASP A 280 -4.67 -4.82 2.95
C ASP A 280 -4.79 -5.07 1.45
N PRO A 281 -3.74 -5.64 0.81
CA PRO A 281 -3.80 -5.98 -0.60
C PRO A 281 -4.86 -7.06 -0.85
N SER A 282 -5.59 -6.94 -1.95
CA SER A 282 -6.50 -7.99 -2.40
C SER A 282 -5.73 -9.24 -2.82
N ILE A 283 -6.39 -10.38 -2.80
CA ILE A 283 -5.84 -11.66 -3.28
C ILE A 283 -5.26 -11.53 -4.69
N ASP A 284 -5.97 -10.84 -5.59
CA ASP A 284 -5.53 -10.63 -6.97
C ASP A 284 -4.28 -9.76 -7.05
N ASN A 285 -4.17 -8.73 -6.18
CA ASN A 285 -2.96 -7.91 -6.10
C ASN A 285 -1.76 -8.72 -5.58
N ILE A 286 -1.95 -9.59 -4.59
CA ILE A 286 -0.89 -10.47 -4.09
C ILE A 286 -0.38 -11.38 -5.20
N LYS A 287 -1.29 -12.06 -5.92
CA LYS A 287 -0.96 -12.94 -7.04
C LYS A 287 -0.20 -12.21 -8.16
N PHE A 288 -0.59 -10.96 -8.42
CA PHE A 288 0.04 -10.14 -9.45
C PHE A 288 1.42 -9.62 -9.02
N LEU A 289 1.57 -9.19 -7.76
CA LEU A 289 2.78 -8.54 -7.28
C LEU A 289 3.88 -9.54 -6.89
N ALA A 290 3.55 -10.68 -6.27
CA ALA A 290 4.55 -11.61 -5.76
C ALA A 290 5.54 -12.14 -6.84
N PRO A 291 5.11 -12.56 -8.06
CA PRO A 291 6.05 -12.95 -9.11
C PRO A 291 6.90 -11.78 -9.61
N LYS A 292 6.34 -10.57 -9.68
CA LYS A 292 7.07 -9.37 -10.09
C LYS A 292 8.12 -8.97 -9.08
N TRP A 293 7.80 -9.07 -7.79
CA TRP A 293 8.73 -8.86 -6.70
C TRP A 293 9.93 -9.81 -6.80
N PHE A 294 9.65 -11.09 -6.99
CA PHE A 294 10.71 -12.09 -7.21
C PHE A 294 11.57 -11.75 -8.44
N ALA A 295 10.94 -11.34 -9.55
CA ALA A 295 11.66 -10.99 -10.77
C ALA A 295 12.53 -9.72 -10.60
N SER A 296 12.06 -8.73 -9.85
CA SER A 296 12.81 -7.48 -9.59
C SER A 296 13.91 -7.66 -8.54
N GLN A 297 13.79 -8.64 -7.64
CA GLN A 297 14.70 -8.85 -6.51
C GLN A 297 14.96 -7.59 -5.68
N GLU A 298 13.94 -6.77 -5.52
CA GLU A 298 14.01 -5.44 -4.87
C GLU A 298 15.02 -4.48 -5.53
N ARG A 299 15.35 -4.67 -6.81
CA ARG A 299 16.28 -3.84 -7.55
C ARG A 299 15.57 -2.98 -8.57
N ALA A 300 15.91 -1.71 -8.55
CA ALA A 300 15.48 -0.79 -9.59
C ALA A 300 16.45 -0.84 -10.78
N VAL A 301 15.95 -1.19 -11.94
CA VAL A 301 16.72 -1.25 -13.20
C VAL A 301 16.12 -0.29 -14.22
N THR A 302 14.80 -0.25 -14.35
CA THR A 302 14.09 0.63 -15.27
C THR A 302 13.50 1.84 -14.53
N VAL A 303 13.19 2.91 -15.25
CA VAL A 303 12.54 4.10 -14.69
C VAL A 303 11.24 3.73 -13.96
N ASN A 304 10.50 2.77 -14.50
CA ASN A 304 9.25 2.31 -13.89
C ASN A 304 9.49 1.54 -12.58
N ASP A 305 10.58 0.80 -12.46
CA ASP A 305 10.94 0.12 -11.20
C ASP A 305 11.24 1.15 -10.11
N TYR A 306 12.02 2.21 -10.44
CA TYR A 306 12.28 3.31 -9.51
C TYR A 306 10.99 4.01 -9.09
N LYS A 307 10.08 4.32 -10.02
CA LYS A 307 8.78 4.92 -9.70
C LYS A 307 7.95 4.02 -8.78
N ALA A 308 7.86 2.74 -9.10
CA ALA A 308 7.11 1.77 -8.30
C ALA A 308 7.66 1.65 -6.87
N LEU A 309 8.97 1.54 -6.70
CA LEU A 309 9.63 1.47 -5.39
C LEU A 309 9.42 2.74 -4.55
N ILE A 310 9.53 3.91 -5.17
CA ILE A 310 9.32 5.20 -4.50
C ILE A 310 7.87 5.33 -4.02
N MET A 311 6.90 4.92 -4.85
CA MET A 311 5.48 4.92 -4.50
C MET A 311 5.16 3.90 -3.41
N GLU A 312 5.76 2.71 -3.47
CA GLU A 312 5.57 1.67 -2.48
C GLU A 312 6.08 2.09 -1.10
N ALA A 313 7.24 2.75 -1.06
CA ALA A 313 7.80 3.30 0.16
C ALA A 313 7.02 4.47 0.76
N GLY A 314 6.03 5.00 0.03
CA GLY A 314 5.16 6.07 0.54
C GLY A 314 5.84 7.44 0.68
N PHE A 315 6.90 7.69 -0.10
CA PHE A 315 7.51 9.02 -0.16
C PHE A 315 6.61 10.06 -0.79
N PHE A 316 5.69 9.66 -1.66
CA PHE A 316 4.73 10.53 -2.34
C PHE A 316 3.33 9.93 -2.30
N ALA A 317 2.32 10.79 -2.38
CA ALA A 317 0.92 10.38 -2.42
C ALA A 317 0.48 9.95 -3.84
N ASP A 318 1.04 10.60 -4.87
CA ASP A 318 0.67 10.40 -6.27
C ASP A 318 1.94 10.35 -7.15
N GLU A 319 1.87 9.54 -8.21
CA GLU A 319 2.90 9.45 -9.26
C GLU A 319 3.19 10.80 -9.95
N ASN A 320 2.23 11.73 -9.92
CA ASN A 320 2.37 13.05 -10.50
C ASN A 320 3.14 14.06 -9.63
N GLU A 321 3.52 13.70 -8.41
CA GLU A 321 4.28 14.57 -7.50
C GLU A 321 5.78 14.52 -7.73
N PHE A 322 6.25 13.53 -8.48
CA PHE A 322 7.66 13.35 -8.78
C PHE A 322 7.87 12.82 -10.19
N ASN A 323 9.10 12.92 -10.67
CA ASN A 323 9.51 12.26 -11.91
C ASN A 323 10.87 11.62 -11.75
N VAL A 324 11.08 10.52 -12.48
CA VAL A 324 12.34 9.78 -12.54
C VAL A 324 12.78 9.69 -13.99
N TYR A 325 14.04 9.99 -14.26
CA TYR A 325 14.61 9.91 -15.61
C TYR A 325 16.09 9.49 -15.57
N GLY A 326 16.55 8.88 -16.66
CA GLY A 326 17.93 8.45 -16.81
C GLY A 326 18.87 9.61 -17.11
N GLY A 327 20.14 9.46 -16.77
CA GLY A 327 21.16 10.44 -17.13
C GLY A 327 21.43 10.56 -18.63
N GLU A 328 20.88 9.68 -19.43
CA GLU A 328 20.90 9.72 -20.90
C GLU A 328 19.86 10.70 -21.47
N ASP A 329 18.82 11.04 -20.69
CA ASP A 329 17.73 11.93 -21.11
C ASP A 329 18.07 13.42 -20.94
N ILE A 330 19.18 13.74 -20.26
CA ILE A 330 19.61 15.11 -20.01
C ILE A 330 20.69 15.59 -20.97
N VAL A 331 20.84 16.91 -21.07
CA VAL A 331 21.90 17.54 -21.85
C VAL A 331 22.77 18.41 -20.92
N PRO A 332 24.08 18.15 -20.80
CA PRO A 332 24.87 17.07 -21.37
C PRO A 332 24.54 15.71 -20.72
N LYS A 333 24.64 14.62 -21.48
CA LYS A 333 24.36 13.26 -20.99
C LYS A 333 25.29 12.86 -19.84
N ARG A 334 24.72 12.26 -18.79
CA ARG A 334 25.42 11.75 -17.60
C ARG A 334 25.11 10.27 -17.39
N TYR A 335 25.82 9.41 -18.06
CA TYR A 335 25.62 7.96 -17.94
C TYR A 335 25.91 7.46 -16.52
N GLY A 336 25.27 6.38 -16.11
CA GLY A 336 25.39 5.79 -14.78
C GLY A 336 24.69 6.59 -13.67
N ARG A 337 23.75 7.46 -14.02
CA ARG A 337 22.98 8.25 -13.05
C ARG A 337 21.50 8.14 -13.33
N VAL A 338 20.72 8.14 -12.25
CA VAL A 338 19.27 8.28 -12.26
C VAL A 338 18.91 9.52 -11.47
N PHE A 339 18.10 10.35 -12.05
CA PHE A 339 17.63 11.59 -11.43
C PHE A 339 16.21 11.45 -10.95
N VAL A 340 15.97 11.85 -9.70
CA VAL A 340 14.64 12.01 -9.13
C VAL A 340 14.40 13.48 -8.93
N THR A 341 13.27 13.96 -9.41
CA THR A 341 12.88 15.36 -9.25
C THR A 341 11.51 15.45 -8.60
N SER A 342 11.40 16.31 -7.61
CA SER A 342 10.15 16.61 -6.89
C SER A 342 10.26 17.96 -6.20
N GLN A 343 9.27 18.31 -5.37
CA GLN A 343 9.29 19.52 -4.54
C GLN A 343 9.41 19.19 -3.04
N LYS A 344 10.20 18.18 -2.69
CA LYS A 344 10.44 17.82 -1.28
C LYS A 344 11.50 18.69 -0.61
N LEU A 345 11.43 18.74 0.71
CA LEU A 345 12.43 19.39 1.55
C LEU A 345 13.73 18.58 1.65
N SER A 346 14.82 19.27 1.99
CA SER A 346 16.18 18.68 1.99
C SER A 346 16.32 17.45 2.87
N ALA A 347 15.65 17.38 4.02
CA ALA A 347 15.73 16.22 4.93
C ALA A 347 15.10 14.97 4.29
N GLU A 348 13.90 15.11 3.73
CA GLU A 348 13.21 13.99 3.05
C GLU A 348 13.92 13.53 1.79
N VAL A 349 14.65 14.44 1.13
CA VAL A 349 15.49 14.11 -0.04
C VAL A 349 16.60 13.16 0.35
N THR A 350 17.20 13.35 1.51
CA THR A 350 18.29 12.48 1.98
C THR A 350 17.79 11.05 2.18
N ASP A 351 16.66 10.88 2.86
CA ASP A 351 16.07 9.57 3.11
C ASP A 351 15.64 8.89 1.81
N LEU A 352 15.02 9.64 0.90
CA LEU A 352 14.62 9.16 -0.42
C LEU A 352 15.82 8.66 -1.23
N ILE A 353 16.88 9.42 -1.30
CA ILE A 353 18.09 9.05 -2.05
C ILE A 353 18.80 7.85 -1.42
N GLU A 354 18.87 7.78 -0.09
CA GLU A 354 19.46 6.63 0.59
C GLU A 354 18.62 5.36 0.35
N PHE A 355 17.31 5.45 0.43
CA PHE A 355 16.37 4.36 0.11
C PHE A 355 16.58 3.83 -1.31
N ILE A 356 16.63 4.73 -2.30
CA ILE A 356 16.84 4.36 -3.71
C ILE A 356 18.25 3.77 -3.92
N LYS A 357 19.26 4.34 -3.29
CA LYS A 357 20.65 3.89 -3.42
C LYS A 357 20.84 2.45 -2.98
N GLN A 358 20.16 2.03 -1.91
CA GLN A 358 20.21 0.64 -1.42
C GLN A 358 19.61 -0.36 -2.42
N ARG A 359 18.72 0.10 -3.30
CA ARG A 359 17.99 -0.72 -4.28
C ARG A 359 18.46 -0.53 -5.72
N SER A 360 19.36 0.40 -5.94
CA SER A 360 19.97 0.65 -7.25
C SER A 360 21.07 -0.38 -7.58
N VAL A 361 21.28 -0.62 -8.87
CA VAL A 361 22.43 -1.40 -9.34
C VAL A 361 23.72 -0.64 -8.97
N ILE A 362 24.77 -1.37 -8.56
CA ILE A 362 26.05 -0.81 -8.05
C ILE A 362 26.64 0.31 -8.91
N THR A 363 26.44 0.25 -10.22
CA THR A 363 26.96 1.24 -11.17
C THR A 363 26.08 2.46 -11.37
N ILE A 364 24.89 2.47 -10.80
CA ILE A 364 23.89 3.55 -10.95
C ILE A 364 23.87 4.38 -9.68
N LEU A 365 24.12 5.69 -9.82
CA LEU A 365 24.07 6.63 -8.71
C LEU A 365 22.77 7.45 -8.81
N PRO A 366 21.85 7.34 -7.84
CA PRO A 366 20.69 8.21 -7.76
C PRO A 366 21.10 9.60 -7.29
N GLU A 367 20.57 10.61 -7.95
CA GLU A 367 20.72 12.03 -7.61
C GLU A 367 19.37 12.70 -7.57
N TYR A 368 19.21 13.63 -6.64
CA TYR A 368 18.02 14.46 -6.57
C TYR A 368 18.25 15.81 -7.26
N VAL A 369 17.25 16.23 -8.03
CA VAL A 369 17.28 17.53 -8.71
C VAL A 369 16.02 18.30 -8.32
N ASN A 370 16.22 19.48 -7.74
CA ASN A 370 15.08 20.37 -7.45
C ASN A 370 14.38 20.76 -8.74
N SER A 371 13.06 20.60 -8.73
CA SER A 371 12.24 21.06 -9.86
C SER A 371 12.14 22.57 -9.89
N ILE A 372 12.25 23.13 -11.08
CA ILE A 372 11.88 24.53 -11.34
C ILE A 372 10.42 24.51 -11.79
N ALA A 373 9.57 25.27 -11.10
CA ALA A 373 8.19 25.43 -11.51
C ALA A 373 8.14 26.35 -12.74
N LEU A 374 7.55 25.86 -13.81
CA LEU A 374 7.22 26.67 -14.97
C LEU A 374 5.75 27.06 -14.89
N ASN A 375 5.47 28.34 -15.01
CA ASN A 375 4.09 28.82 -15.12
C ASN A 375 3.66 28.71 -16.58
N VAL A 376 2.60 27.96 -16.83
CA VAL A 376 2.01 27.83 -18.15
C VAL A 376 0.75 28.67 -18.21
N TYR A 377 0.78 29.69 -19.06
CA TYR A 377 -0.37 30.55 -19.33
C TYR A 377 -1.09 30.08 -20.58
N VAL A 378 -2.38 29.92 -20.49
CA VAL A 378 -3.23 29.52 -21.60
C VAL A 378 -4.14 30.68 -21.98
N SER A 379 -4.01 31.16 -23.21
CA SER A 379 -4.93 32.12 -23.80
C SER A 379 -5.83 31.41 -24.79
N PHE A 380 -7.12 31.65 -24.73
CA PHE A 380 -8.08 31.06 -25.67
C PHE A 380 -9.13 32.09 -26.12
N SER A 381 -9.67 31.87 -27.31
CA SER A 381 -10.80 32.65 -27.86
C SER A 381 -11.92 31.69 -28.29
N PHE A 382 -13.15 32.13 -28.20
CA PHE A 382 -14.30 31.34 -28.60
C PHE A 382 -15.40 32.21 -29.24
N GLY A 383 -16.22 31.61 -30.07
CA GLY A 383 -17.41 32.18 -30.67
C GLY A 383 -18.67 31.44 -30.25
N PHE A 384 -19.83 31.92 -30.73
CA PHE A 384 -21.11 31.25 -30.49
C PHE A 384 -21.70 30.76 -31.80
N ASN A 385 -22.33 29.57 -31.79
CA ASN A 385 -22.93 28.94 -32.96
C ASN A 385 -24.41 29.31 -33.17
N ASP A 386 -25.07 29.81 -32.14
CA ASP A 386 -26.53 29.96 -32.09
C ASP A 386 -27.03 31.29 -32.68
N GLY A 387 -26.13 32.19 -33.18
CA GLY A 387 -26.48 33.47 -33.76
C GLY A 387 -27.10 34.48 -32.78
N VAL A 388 -27.18 34.13 -31.47
CA VAL A 388 -27.77 35.01 -30.45
C VAL A 388 -26.77 36.08 -30.03
N GLY A 389 -27.18 37.36 -30.16
CA GLY A 389 -26.38 38.48 -29.67
C GLY A 389 -26.28 38.49 -28.15
N ARG A 390 -25.07 38.41 -27.60
CA ARG A 390 -24.82 38.41 -26.14
C ARG A 390 -24.16 39.70 -25.71
N THR A 391 -24.58 40.23 -24.57
CA THR A 391 -23.95 41.38 -23.92
C THR A 391 -22.55 40.99 -23.39
N THR A 392 -21.70 41.99 -23.17
CA THR A 392 -20.35 41.80 -22.62
C THR A 392 -20.41 41.07 -21.27
N ALA A 393 -21.39 41.37 -20.40
CA ALA A 393 -21.56 40.70 -19.13
C ALA A 393 -21.89 39.19 -19.28
N GLN A 394 -22.77 38.84 -20.24
CA GLN A 394 -23.08 37.44 -20.53
C GLN A 394 -21.88 36.66 -21.08
N LYS A 395 -21.10 37.29 -21.97
CA LYS A 395 -19.84 36.70 -22.47
C LYS A 395 -18.84 36.43 -21.34
N GLN A 396 -18.75 37.35 -20.38
CA GLN A 396 -17.86 37.20 -19.22
C GLN A 396 -18.22 36.02 -18.32
N VAL A 397 -19.51 35.69 -18.20
CA VAL A 397 -19.95 34.47 -17.46
C VAL A 397 -19.35 33.23 -18.11
N TYR A 398 -19.43 33.09 -19.44
CA TYR A 398 -18.83 31.96 -20.15
C TYR A 398 -17.29 31.92 -19.99
N VAL A 399 -16.63 33.07 -20.05
CA VAL A 399 -15.17 33.14 -19.81
C VAL A 399 -14.81 32.59 -18.42
N ASN A 400 -15.57 33.03 -17.40
CA ASN A 400 -15.32 32.56 -16.03
C ASN A 400 -15.61 31.08 -15.87
N SER A 401 -16.70 30.58 -16.46
CA SER A 401 -17.06 29.16 -16.44
C SER A 401 -16.01 28.30 -17.14
N ILE A 402 -15.51 28.71 -18.32
CA ILE A 402 -14.44 27.97 -19.02
C ILE A 402 -13.13 27.98 -18.23
N LYS A 403 -12.80 29.10 -17.56
CA LYS A 403 -11.63 29.17 -16.67
C LYS A 403 -11.77 28.20 -15.49
N SER A 404 -12.97 28.12 -14.89
CA SER A 404 -13.23 27.16 -13.82
C SER A 404 -13.09 25.73 -14.31
N LEU A 405 -13.68 25.37 -15.45
CA LEU A 405 -13.54 24.06 -16.07
C LEU A 405 -12.08 23.69 -16.38
N PHE A 406 -11.29 24.68 -16.81
CA PHE A 406 -9.87 24.47 -17.04
C PHE A 406 -9.12 24.19 -15.73
N ALA A 407 -9.40 24.99 -14.69
CA ALA A 407 -8.82 24.81 -13.37
C ALA A 407 -9.23 23.47 -12.74
N ASP A 408 -10.49 23.05 -12.90
CA ASP A 408 -11.01 21.78 -12.39
C ASP A 408 -10.36 20.58 -13.10
N LYS A 409 -10.15 20.66 -14.41
CA LYS A 409 -9.60 19.55 -15.20
C LYS A 409 -8.08 19.43 -15.06
N TYR A 410 -7.36 20.55 -15.11
CA TYR A 410 -5.89 20.56 -15.12
C TYR A 410 -5.29 20.99 -13.78
N GLY A 411 -6.10 21.49 -12.88
CA GLY A 411 -5.73 21.93 -11.54
C GLY A 411 -4.91 23.22 -11.49
N THR A 412 -4.78 23.73 -10.28
CA THR A 412 -3.84 24.81 -9.95
C THR A 412 -2.57 24.25 -9.29
N THR A 413 -2.55 22.96 -9.01
CA THR A 413 -1.45 22.26 -8.33
C THR A 413 -0.35 21.89 -9.33
N ARG A 414 0.88 22.06 -8.88
CA ARG A 414 2.08 21.65 -9.62
C ARG A 414 2.13 20.15 -9.75
N ARG A 415 2.12 19.63 -10.97
CA ARG A 415 2.18 18.18 -11.25
C ARG A 415 3.25 17.90 -12.30
N TYR A 416 3.96 16.80 -12.16
CA TYR A 416 4.75 16.19 -13.21
C TYR A 416 3.83 15.41 -14.14
N ASN A 417 4.22 15.25 -15.38
CA ASN A 417 3.46 14.46 -16.39
C ASN A 417 2.04 15.01 -16.72
N LEU A 418 1.79 16.30 -16.48
CA LEU A 418 0.55 16.89 -16.93
C LEU A 418 0.58 17.02 -18.47
N TYR A 419 -0.29 16.27 -19.12
CA TYR A 419 -0.49 16.36 -20.57
C TYR A 419 -1.66 17.27 -20.86
N PHE A 420 -1.43 18.34 -21.65
CA PHE A 420 -2.47 19.23 -22.14
C PHE A 420 -2.73 18.95 -23.62
N SER A 421 -3.98 18.62 -23.97
CA SER A 421 -4.48 18.56 -25.33
C SER A 421 -5.57 19.60 -25.55
N ALA A 422 -5.32 20.52 -26.46
CA ALA A 422 -6.31 21.54 -26.80
C ALA A 422 -7.59 20.92 -27.36
N ASP A 423 -7.47 19.90 -28.21
CA ASP A 423 -8.62 19.22 -28.83
C ASP A 423 -9.47 18.46 -27.80
N GLU A 424 -8.84 17.84 -26.83
CA GLU A 424 -9.55 17.16 -25.73
C GLU A 424 -10.29 18.16 -24.84
N PHE A 425 -9.66 19.30 -24.54
CA PHE A 425 -10.31 20.35 -23.76
C PHE A 425 -11.46 21.01 -24.53
N ILE A 426 -11.29 21.27 -25.82
CA ILE A 426 -12.36 21.79 -26.68
C ILE A 426 -13.56 20.84 -26.70
N THR A 427 -13.30 19.55 -26.88
CA THR A 427 -14.36 18.53 -26.88
C THR A 427 -15.10 18.52 -25.54
N TYR A 428 -14.37 18.64 -24.44
CA TYR A 428 -14.94 18.71 -23.10
C TYR A 428 -15.80 19.97 -22.91
N VAL A 429 -15.31 21.17 -23.29
CA VAL A 429 -16.08 22.41 -23.21
C VAL A 429 -17.34 22.35 -24.08
N ASN A 430 -17.22 21.85 -25.32
CA ASN A 430 -18.36 21.78 -26.25
C ASN A 430 -19.42 20.73 -25.78
N SER A 431 -19.04 19.74 -24.99
CA SER A 431 -19.98 18.78 -24.38
C SER A 431 -20.84 19.44 -23.28
N ILE A 432 -20.29 20.45 -22.59
CA ILE A 432 -20.99 21.19 -21.53
C ILE A 432 -21.76 22.40 -22.09
N TYR A 433 -21.16 23.08 -23.06
CA TYR A 433 -21.70 24.29 -23.71
C TYR A 433 -21.78 24.09 -25.24
N PRO A 434 -22.82 23.44 -25.77
CA PRO A 434 -22.96 23.14 -27.20
C PRO A 434 -23.07 24.40 -28.07
N GLU A 435 -23.46 25.53 -27.48
CA GLU A 435 -23.58 26.85 -28.15
C GLU A 435 -22.23 27.52 -28.40
N ILE A 436 -21.15 27.02 -27.76
CA ILE A 436 -19.80 27.56 -27.93
C ILE A 436 -19.11 26.89 -29.11
N ARG A 437 -18.41 27.70 -29.91
CA ARG A 437 -17.50 27.24 -30.94
C ARG A 437 -16.07 27.62 -30.57
N MET A 438 -15.24 26.60 -30.33
CA MET A 438 -13.80 26.75 -30.15
C MET A 438 -13.07 25.91 -31.19
N SER A 439 -11.87 26.35 -31.59
CA SER A 439 -10.97 25.61 -32.47
C SER A 439 -9.59 25.52 -31.83
N SER A 440 -8.79 24.52 -32.20
CA SER A 440 -7.41 24.34 -31.72
C SER A 440 -6.54 25.59 -32.01
N ASP A 441 -6.77 26.28 -33.10
CA ASP A 441 -6.06 27.53 -33.45
C ASP A 441 -6.36 28.68 -32.49
N SER A 442 -7.45 28.57 -31.73
CA SER A 442 -7.82 29.56 -30.71
C SER A 442 -6.97 29.53 -29.46
N PHE A 443 -6.19 28.44 -29.26
CA PHE A 443 -5.34 28.29 -28.09
C PHE A 443 -3.92 28.78 -28.36
N LYS A 444 -3.38 29.52 -27.39
CA LYS A 444 -1.98 29.93 -27.36
C LYS A 444 -1.42 29.59 -25.98
N LEU A 445 -0.32 28.85 -25.97
CA LEU A 445 0.42 28.48 -24.76
C LEU A 445 1.62 29.41 -24.62
N PHE A 446 1.79 29.96 -23.45
CA PHE A 446 2.96 30.75 -23.05
C PHE A 446 3.56 30.10 -21.82
N VAL A 447 4.88 29.99 -21.78
CA VAL A 447 5.65 29.44 -20.66
C VAL A 447 6.54 30.57 -20.15
N GLU A 448 6.45 30.82 -18.84
CA GLU A 448 7.30 31.77 -18.10
C GLU A 448 8.01 31.10 -16.93
#